data_e664f80ca2342d3d8a2f5a3c2d7bb8f9
#
_entry.id   e664f80ca2342d3d8a2f5a3c2d7bb8f9
#
_cell.length_a   1.000
_cell.length_b   1.000
_cell.length_c   1.000
_cell.angle_alpha   90.00
_cell.angle_beta   90.00
_cell.angle_gamma   90.00
#
_symmetry.space_group_name_H-M   'P 1'
#
loop_
_entity.id
_entity.type
_entity.pdbx_description
1 polymer ?
#
loop_
_entity_poly.entity_id
_entity_poly.type
_entity_poly.pdbx_seq_one_letter_code
_entity_poly.pdbx_strand_id
1 'polypeptide(L)'
;MSTRCPWVGELPIYINYHDKEWGKPQFDSQKLFEKICLEGQQAGLSWITVLKKREAYRAAFHQFDPIKVAQMTEQDIDRCMENTGLIRHRAKLEAIVKNAKAYLAMEKCGENFSNFVWSFVNHQPIINDVPDISVVPARTETSKAMSKALKKRSFVFVGETTCYAFMQSMGLVNDHINGCCCK
;
A
#
# COMPACT_ATOMS: atom_id res chain seq x y z
N MET A 1 15.02 -21.66 15.60
CA MET A 1 14.60 -20.24 15.40
C MET A 1 13.82 -20.16 14.11
N SER A 2 12.65 -19.50 14.09
CA SER A 2 11.90 -19.31 12.85
C SER A 2 12.66 -18.37 11.93
N THR A 3 12.92 -18.79 10.69
CA THR A 3 13.59 -17.95 9.70
C THR A 3 12.61 -16.93 9.16
N ARG A 4 13.01 -15.65 9.09
CA ARG A 4 12.24 -14.56 8.47
C ARG A 4 12.96 -14.05 7.22
N CYS A 5 12.23 -13.27 6.43
CA CYS A 5 12.85 -12.58 5.30
C CYS A 5 13.95 -11.62 5.79
N PRO A 6 15.09 -11.50 5.08
CA PRO A 6 16.26 -10.74 5.56
C PRO A 6 16.01 -9.26 5.85
N TRP A 7 15.02 -8.65 5.18
CA TRP A 7 14.70 -7.23 5.32
C TRP A 7 14.05 -6.86 6.67
N VAL A 8 13.57 -7.83 7.43
CA VAL A 8 12.78 -7.61 8.66
C VAL A 8 13.61 -7.00 9.79
N GLY A 9 14.87 -7.44 9.93
CA GLY A 9 15.72 -7.01 11.03
C GLY A 9 15.19 -7.41 12.40
N GLU A 10 15.48 -6.60 13.43
CA GLU A 10 15.18 -6.91 14.83
C GLU A 10 14.10 -5.99 15.45
N LEU A 11 13.61 -5.00 14.73
CA LEU A 11 12.62 -4.07 15.26
C LEU A 11 11.26 -4.76 15.47
N PRO A 12 10.69 -4.74 16.70
CA PRO A 12 9.43 -5.43 16.99
C PRO A 12 8.27 -5.04 16.07
N ILE A 13 8.15 -3.76 15.73
CA ILE A 13 7.11 -3.28 14.81
C ILE A 13 7.27 -3.91 13.42
N TYR A 14 8.50 -4.08 12.93
CA TYR A 14 8.77 -4.65 11.62
C TYR A 14 8.56 -6.17 11.62
N ILE A 15 8.98 -6.84 12.69
CA ILE A 15 8.70 -8.27 12.91
C ILE A 15 7.20 -8.52 12.91
N ASN A 16 6.44 -7.75 13.68
CA ASN A 16 4.98 -7.89 13.75
C ASN A 16 4.31 -7.66 12.39
N TYR A 17 4.75 -6.64 11.65
CA TYR A 17 4.27 -6.37 10.30
C TYR A 17 4.53 -7.53 9.34
N HIS A 18 5.75 -8.06 9.32
CA HIS A 18 6.12 -9.21 8.50
C HIS A 18 5.31 -10.44 8.85
N ASP A 19 5.21 -10.78 10.14
CA ASP A 19 4.62 -12.03 10.58
C ASP A 19 3.09 -12.03 10.48
N LYS A 20 2.45 -10.87 10.59
CA LYS A 20 0.98 -10.77 10.69
C LYS A 20 0.29 -10.11 9.51
N GLU A 21 1.00 -9.31 8.71
CA GLU A 21 0.39 -8.51 7.67
C GLU A 21 0.97 -8.78 6.27
N TRP A 22 2.27 -8.62 6.10
CA TRP A 22 2.92 -8.67 4.80
C TRP A 22 2.76 -10.04 4.12
N GLY A 23 2.32 -10.03 2.86
CA GLY A 23 2.12 -11.25 2.07
C GLY A 23 0.83 -12.02 2.39
N LYS A 24 0.01 -11.53 3.32
CA LYS A 24 -1.29 -12.15 3.64
C LYS A 24 -2.40 -11.53 2.79
N PRO A 25 -3.23 -12.36 2.12
CA PRO A 25 -4.31 -11.83 1.28
C PRO A 25 -5.27 -10.91 2.03
N GLN A 26 -5.47 -9.71 1.50
CA GLN A 26 -6.39 -8.72 2.02
C GLN A 26 -7.45 -8.41 0.95
N PHE A 27 -8.74 -8.56 1.31
CA PHE A 27 -9.86 -8.35 0.40
C PHE A 27 -10.75 -7.16 0.78
N ASP A 28 -10.52 -6.55 1.93
CA ASP A 28 -11.27 -5.37 2.35
C ASP A 28 -10.86 -4.13 1.53
N SER A 29 -11.83 -3.52 0.85
CA SER A 29 -11.57 -2.38 -0.05
C SER A 29 -10.96 -1.18 0.67
N GLN A 30 -11.38 -0.87 1.89
CA GLN A 30 -10.85 0.27 2.65
C GLN A 30 -9.40 0.01 3.11
N LYS A 31 -9.08 -1.21 3.53
CA LYS A 31 -7.72 -1.60 3.88
C LYS A 31 -6.79 -1.60 2.68
N LEU A 32 -7.28 -2.02 1.52
CA LEU A 32 -6.54 -1.92 0.26
C LEU A 32 -6.32 -0.45 -0.13
N PHE A 33 -7.33 0.40 0.04
CA PHE A 33 -7.21 1.84 -0.19
C PHE A 33 -6.19 2.49 0.75
N GLU A 34 -6.26 2.21 2.05
CA GLU A 34 -5.25 2.67 3.02
C GLU A 34 -3.84 2.29 2.55
N LYS A 35 -3.66 1.04 2.16
CA LYS A 35 -2.34 0.53 1.81
C LYS A 35 -1.77 1.14 0.53
N ILE A 36 -2.57 1.30 -0.51
CA ILE A 36 -2.06 1.95 -1.74
C ILE A 36 -1.67 3.40 -1.49
N CYS A 37 -2.40 4.11 -0.62
CA CYS A 37 -2.05 5.46 -0.20
C CYS A 37 -0.74 5.49 0.60
N LEU A 38 -0.57 4.58 1.56
CA LEU A 38 0.64 4.50 2.38
C LEU A 38 1.88 4.09 1.56
N GLU A 39 1.72 3.19 0.61
CA GLU A 39 2.80 2.83 -0.32
C GLU A 39 3.25 4.04 -1.17
N GLY A 40 2.32 4.89 -1.55
CA GLY A 40 2.62 6.15 -2.23
C GLY A 40 3.43 7.13 -1.37
N GLN A 41 3.27 7.10 -0.04
CA GLN A 41 4.06 7.93 0.88
C GLN A 41 5.53 7.48 0.94
N GLN A 42 5.81 6.22 0.62
CA GLN A 42 7.15 5.64 0.69
C GLN A 42 8.10 6.19 -0.38
N ALA A 43 7.63 6.77 -1.46
CA ALA A 43 8.49 7.20 -2.59
C ALA A 43 9.72 7.99 -2.09
N GLY A 44 10.91 7.47 -2.39
CA GLY A 44 12.19 8.01 -1.92
C GLY A 44 12.57 7.69 -0.46
N LEU A 45 11.79 6.87 0.23
CA LEU A 45 11.97 6.51 1.64
C LEU A 45 11.95 4.99 1.83
N SER A 46 12.28 4.51 3.03
CA SER A 46 12.10 3.11 3.41
C SER A 46 10.70 2.85 3.96
N TRP A 47 10.20 1.62 3.79
CA TRP A 47 8.89 1.25 4.33
C TRP A 47 8.81 1.40 5.85
N ILE A 48 9.88 1.07 6.58
CA ILE A 48 9.88 1.24 8.04
C ILE A 48 9.63 2.68 8.47
N THR A 49 10.05 3.67 7.69
CA THR A 49 9.77 5.08 7.94
C THR A 49 8.26 5.36 7.89
N VAL A 50 7.57 4.83 6.90
CA VAL A 50 6.11 4.96 6.76
C VAL A 50 5.39 4.16 7.84
N LEU A 51 5.83 2.93 8.08
CA LEU A 51 5.23 2.04 9.07
C LEU A 51 5.23 2.65 10.47
N LYS A 52 6.32 3.29 10.89
CA LYS A 52 6.40 3.99 12.17
C LYS A 52 5.43 5.18 12.30
N LYS A 53 5.02 5.74 11.16
CA LYS A 53 4.11 6.89 11.09
C LYS A 53 2.66 6.49 10.79
N ARG A 54 2.39 5.20 10.58
CA ARG A 54 1.08 4.70 10.15
C ARG A 54 -0.08 5.14 11.04
N GLU A 55 0.08 5.06 12.36
CA GLU A 55 -0.98 5.47 13.28
C GLU A 55 -1.25 6.98 13.22
N ALA A 56 -0.22 7.81 13.01
CA ALA A 56 -0.39 9.24 12.79
C ALA A 56 -1.13 9.53 11.47
N TYR A 57 -0.85 8.77 10.40
CA TYR A 57 -1.60 8.85 9.15
C TYR A 57 -3.06 8.47 9.34
N ARG A 58 -3.34 7.38 10.04
CA ARG A 58 -4.70 6.95 10.34
C ARG A 58 -5.48 8.01 11.11
N ALA A 59 -4.87 8.60 12.11
CA ALA A 59 -5.49 9.69 12.89
C ALA A 59 -5.76 10.94 12.02
N ALA A 60 -4.78 11.36 11.21
CA ALA A 60 -4.89 12.56 10.38
C ALA A 60 -5.87 12.39 9.20
N PHE A 61 -6.01 11.19 8.65
CA PHE A 61 -6.82 10.88 7.47
C PHE A 61 -8.05 10.02 7.79
N HIS A 62 -8.70 10.27 8.93
CA HIS A 62 -9.99 9.68 9.31
C HIS A 62 -10.04 8.16 9.19
N GLN A 63 -8.99 7.46 9.63
CA GLN A 63 -8.84 5.99 9.51
C GLN A 63 -8.93 5.50 8.06
N PHE A 64 -8.57 6.34 7.09
CA PHE A 64 -8.69 6.08 5.65
C PHE A 64 -10.11 5.74 5.20
N ASP A 65 -11.12 6.31 5.85
CA ASP A 65 -12.48 6.32 5.33
C ASP A 65 -12.53 7.18 4.06
N PRO A 66 -12.74 6.61 2.86
CA PRO A 66 -12.63 7.36 1.61
C PRO A 66 -13.62 8.52 1.53
N ILE A 67 -14.80 8.39 2.12
CA ILE A 67 -15.83 9.45 2.11
C ILE A 67 -15.33 10.67 2.89
N LYS A 68 -14.80 10.46 4.08
CA LYS A 68 -14.27 11.52 4.94
C LYS A 68 -12.99 12.12 4.37
N VAL A 69 -12.09 11.29 3.88
CA VAL A 69 -10.82 11.75 3.27
C VAL A 69 -11.10 12.60 2.02
N ALA A 70 -12.05 12.22 1.18
CA ALA A 70 -12.39 12.99 -0.02
C ALA A 70 -12.95 14.39 0.27
N GLN A 71 -13.46 14.62 1.48
CA GLN A 71 -14.00 15.91 1.93
C GLN A 71 -12.93 16.82 2.56
N MET A 72 -11.71 16.33 2.77
CA MET A 72 -10.63 17.12 3.35
C MET A 72 -10.29 18.31 2.46
N THR A 73 -10.06 19.45 3.11
CA THR A 73 -9.80 20.75 2.48
C THR A 73 -8.30 21.06 2.43
N GLU A 74 -7.93 22.14 1.74
CA GLU A 74 -6.56 22.65 1.78
C GLU A 74 -6.10 23.00 3.20
N GLN A 75 -7.01 23.53 4.05
CA GLN A 75 -6.70 23.81 5.44
C GLN A 75 -6.40 22.53 6.24
N ASP A 76 -7.05 21.42 5.93
CA ASP A 76 -6.74 20.13 6.54
C ASP A 76 -5.34 19.67 6.13
N ILE A 77 -4.96 19.85 4.87
CA ILE A 77 -3.61 19.55 4.39
C ILE A 77 -2.58 20.49 5.04
N ASP A 78 -2.88 21.77 5.22
CA ASP A 78 -2.00 22.71 5.92
C ASP A 78 -1.72 22.22 7.35
N ARG A 79 -2.73 21.78 8.07
CA ARG A 79 -2.56 21.15 9.39
C ARG A 79 -1.70 19.88 9.34
N CYS A 80 -1.87 19.07 8.32
CA CYS A 80 -1.03 17.87 8.11
C CYS A 80 0.44 18.25 7.86
N MET A 81 0.71 19.36 7.19
CA MET A 81 2.08 19.86 6.95
C MET A 81 2.79 20.31 8.24
N GLU A 82 2.04 20.65 9.27
CA GLU A 82 2.58 21.00 10.60
C GLU A 82 2.76 19.75 11.49
N ASN A 83 2.14 18.64 11.14
CA ASN A 83 2.16 17.41 11.91
C ASN A 83 3.47 16.64 11.73
N THR A 84 4.34 16.63 12.74
CA THR A 84 5.63 15.92 12.74
C THR A 84 5.49 14.39 12.69
N GLY A 85 4.32 13.85 12.99
CA GLY A 85 3.99 12.43 12.86
C GLY A 85 3.84 11.96 11.43
N LEU A 86 3.73 12.88 10.46
CA LEU A 86 3.59 12.60 9.05
C LEU A 86 4.88 12.91 8.28
N ILE A 87 4.97 12.36 7.07
CA ILE A 87 5.96 12.82 6.09
C ILE A 87 5.43 14.12 5.50
N ARG A 88 6.07 15.24 5.84
CA ARG A 88 5.60 16.59 5.49
C ARG A 88 5.99 16.94 4.04
N HIS A 89 5.36 16.28 3.11
CA HIS A 89 5.50 16.49 1.67
C HIS A 89 4.11 16.74 1.09
N ARG A 90 3.80 18.01 0.79
CA ARG A 90 2.44 18.45 0.42
C ARG A 90 1.83 17.60 -0.71
N ALA A 91 2.55 17.39 -1.80
CA ALA A 91 2.02 16.62 -2.93
C ALA A 91 1.65 15.18 -2.55
N LYS A 92 2.42 14.54 -1.64
CA LYS A 92 2.11 13.20 -1.14
C LYS A 92 0.86 13.20 -0.25
N LEU A 93 0.67 14.22 0.60
CA LEU A 93 -0.51 14.35 1.45
C LEU A 93 -1.77 14.64 0.62
N GLU A 94 -1.68 15.56 -0.33
CA GLU A 94 -2.77 15.84 -1.28
C GLU A 94 -3.14 14.63 -2.12
N ALA A 95 -2.18 13.77 -2.44
CA ALA A 95 -2.40 12.54 -3.18
C ALA A 95 -3.38 11.60 -2.47
N ILE A 96 -3.36 11.53 -1.14
CA ILE A 96 -4.30 10.71 -0.37
C ILE A 96 -5.74 11.19 -0.61
N VAL A 97 -5.96 12.50 -0.62
CA VAL A 97 -7.29 13.09 -0.89
C VAL A 97 -7.71 12.85 -2.34
N LYS A 98 -6.80 13.04 -3.29
CA LYS A 98 -7.06 12.75 -4.71
C LYS A 98 -7.42 11.28 -4.93
N ASN A 99 -6.70 10.38 -4.29
CA ASN A 99 -6.95 8.94 -4.37
C ASN A 99 -8.30 8.56 -3.74
N ALA A 100 -8.72 9.22 -2.67
CA ALA A 100 -10.05 9.01 -2.09
C ALA A 100 -11.16 9.41 -3.06
N LYS A 101 -11.01 10.55 -3.73
CA LYS A 101 -11.96 10.99 -4.76
C LYS A 101 -12.01 10.02 -5.94
N ALA A 102 -10.86 9.51 -6.37
CA ALA A 102 -10.77 8.49 -7.42
C ALA A 102 -11.46 7.17 -7.01
N TYR A 103 -11.23 6.73 -5.77
CA TYR A 103 -11.90 5.56 -5.20
C TYR A 103 -13.42 5.70 -5.23
N LEU A 104 -13.95 6.83 -4.76
CA LEU A 104 -15.40 7.08 -4.76
C LEU A 104 -15.96 7.19 -6.18
N ALA A 105 -15.21 7.73 -7.14
CA ALA A 105 -15.61 7.75 -8.53
C ALA A 105 -15.73 6.34 -9.11
N MET A 106 -14.83 5.42 -8.76
CA MET A 106 -14.93 4.00 -9.13
C MET A 106 -16.21 3.37 -8.56
N GLU A 107 -16.48 3.54 -7.27
CA GLU A 107 -17.70 3.01 -6.63
C GLU A 107 -18.97 3.55 -7.29
N LYS A 108 -19.00 4.84 -7.60
CA LYS A 108 -20.12 5.48 -8.30
C LYS A 108 -20.37 4.87 -9.68
N CYS A 109 -19.32 4.40 -10.35
CA CYS A 109 -19.41 3.71 -11.63
C CYS A 109 -19.70 2.19 -11.48
N GLY A 110 -19.92 1.70 -10.28
CA GLY A 110 -20.18 0.29 -10.01
C GLY A 110 -18.92 -0.58 -9.91
N GLU A 111 -17.73 0.01 -9.88
CA GLU A 111 -16.49 -0.73 -9.68
C GLU A 111 -16.19 -0.89 -8.18
N ASN A 112 -16.10 -2.12 -7.68
CA ASN A 112 -15.62 -2.40 -6.34
C ASN A 112 -14.09 -2.43 -6.34
N PHE A 113 -13.45 -1.68 -5.43
CA PHE A 113 -11.99 -1.52 -5.41
C PHE A 113 -11.26 -2.85 -5.17
N SER A 114 -11.75 -3.68 -4.24
CA SER A 114 -11.17 -5.01 -4.00
C SER A 114 -11.25 -5.88 -5.25
N ASN A 115 -12.40 -5.96 -5.89
CA ASN A 115 -12.56 -6.74 -7.13
C ASN A 115 -11.64 -6.23 -8.23
N PHE A 116 -11.51 -4.91 -8.38
CA PHE A 116 -10.60 -4.30 -9.34
C PHE A 116 -9.14 -4.71 -9.07
N VAL A 117 -8.68 -4.56 -7.84
CA VAL A 117 -7.31 -4.91 -7.44
C VAL A 117 -7.03 -6.39 -7.69
N TRP A 118 -7.90 -7.27 -7.21
CA TRP A 118 -7.72 -8.72 -7.31
C TRP A 118 -7.88 -9.27 -8.74
N SER A 119 -8.53 -8.54 -9.63
CA SER A 119 -8.64 -8.93 -11.04
C SER A 119 -7.28 -9.08 -11.74
N PHE A 120 -6.26 -8.37 -11.28
CA PHE A 120 -4.90 -8.44 -11.85
C PHE A 120 -4.20 -9.78 -11.61
N VAL A 121 -4.67 -10.56 -10.65
CA VAL A 121 -4.15 -11.90 -10.32
C VAL A 121 -5.23 -12.97 -10.39
N ASN A 122 -6.28 -12.75 -11.18
CA ASN A 122 -7.42 -13.68 -11.37
C ASN A 122 -8.08 -14.06 -10.02
N HIS A 123 -8.16 -13.12 -9.07
CA HIS A 123 -8.77 -13.28 -7.75
C HIS A 123 -8.14 -14.37 -6.87
N GLN A 124 -6.89 -14.74 -7.14
CA GLN A 124 -6.15 -15.73 -6.37
C GLN A 124 -4.73 -15.26 -6.09
N PRO A 125 -4.21 -15.46 -4.86
CA PRO A 125 -2.82 -15.16 -4.55
C PRO A 125 -1.85 -15.94 -5.44
N ILE A 126 -0.79 -15.27 -5.88
CA ILE A 126 0.32 -15.89 -6.59
C ILE A 126 1.42 -16.17 -5.56
N ILE A 127 1.79 -17.44 -5.39
CA ILE A 127 2.89 -17.84 -4.52
C ILE A 127 4.13 -18.02 -5.39
N ASN A 128 5.07 -17.09 -5.27
CA ASN A 128 6.31 -17.11 -6.04
C ASN A 128 7.36 -18.02 -5.40
N ASP A 129 8.18 -18.65 -6.22
CA ASP A 129 9.38 -19.34 -5.79
C ASP A 129 10.48 -18.30 -5.53
N VAL A 130 10.89 -18.14 -4.27
CA VAL A 130 11.85 -17.11 -3.85
C VAL A 130 12.97 -17.79 -3.05
N PRO A 131 13.95 -18.40 -3.73
CA PRO A 131 15.09 -19.02 -3.04
C PRO A 131 15.92 -18.00 -2.26
N ASP A 132 16.04 -16.78 -2.78
CA ASP A 132 16.78 -15.66 -2.18
C ASP A 132 16.10 -14.33 -2.52
N ILE A 133 16.24 -13.34 -1.64
CA ILE A 133 15.62 -12.02 -1.80
C ILE A 133 16.08 -11.29 -3.08
N SER A 134 17.27 -11.60 -3.59
CA SER A 134 17.80 -10.96 -4.80
C SER A 134 17.02 -11.29 -6.08
N VAL A 135 16.23 -12.38 -6.07
CA VAL A 135 15.41 -12.73 -7.24
C VAL A 135 14.07 -11.99 -7.27
N VAL A 136 13.71 -11.29 -6.18
CA VAL A 136 12.46 -10.54 -6.10
C VAL A 136 12.56 -9.28 -6.97
N PRO A 137 11.69 -9.12 -7.99
CA PRO A 137 11.74 -7.94 -8.83
C PRO A 137 11.21 -6.71 -8.12
N ALA A 138 11.66 -5.53 -8.56
CA ALA A 138 11.10 -4.26 -8.08
C ALA A 138 9.72 -3.96 -8.70
N ARG A 139 9.43 -4.53 -9.87
CA ARG A 139 8.18 -4.38 -10.63
C ARG A 139 7.99 -5.56 -11.58
N THR A 140 6.76 -5.78 -12.01
CA THR A 140 6.38 -6.83 -12.96
C THR A 140 5.47 -6.26 -14.04
N GLU A 141 5.20 -7.03 -15.11
CA GLU A 141 4.22 -6.63 -16.11
C GLU A 141 2.82 -6.44 -15.50
N THR A 142 2.46 -7.25 -14.49
CA THR A 142 1.20 -7.11 -13.77
C THR A 142 1.15 -5.80 -12.96
N SER A 143 2.21 -5.45 -12.24
CA SER A 143 2.26 -4.18 -11.48
C SER A 143 2.27 -2.97 -12.41
N LYS A 144 2.87 -3.07 -13.57
CA LYS A 144 2.83 -2.05 -14.63
C LYS A 144 1.40 -1.86 -15.16
N ALA A 145 0.70 -2.95 -15.42
CA ALA A 145 -0.70 -2.90 -15.84
C ALA A 145 -1.60 -2.28 -14.76
N MET A 146 -1.41 -2.64 -13.50
CA MET A 146 -2.13 -2.06 -12.36
C MET A 146 -1.85 -0.56 -12.24
N SER A 147 -0.59 -0.15 -12.33
CA SER A 147 -0.20 1.26 -12.31
C SER A 147 -0.91 2.07 -13.40
N LYS A 148 -0.89 1.57 -14.64
CA LYS A 148 -1.55 2.20 -15.77
C LYS A 148 -3.06 2.32 -15.56
N ALA A 149 -3.69 1.26 -15.06
CA ALA A 149 -5.14 1.24 -14.81
C ALA A 149 -5.56 2.17 -13.67
N LEU A 150 -4.76 2.26 -12.59
CA LEU A 150 -4.98 3.21 -11.49
C LEU A 150 -4.82 4.66 -11.96
N LYS A 151 -3.76 4.96 -12.71
CA LYS A 151 -3.53 6.31 -13.27
C LYS A 151 -4.68 6.73 -14.19
N LYS A 152 -5.20 5.83 -15.00
CA LYS A 152 -6.36 6.07 -15.85
C LYS A 152 -7.61 6.44 -15.05
N ARG A 153 -7.71 5.97 -13.80
CA ARG A 153 -8.78 6.31 -12.85
C ARG A 153 -8.45 7.49 -11.94
N SER A 154 -7.42 8.27 -12.29
CA SER A 154 -6.99 9.49 -11.58
C SER A 154 -6.32 9.24 -10.22
N PHE A 155 -5.87 8.03 -9.93
CA PHE A 155 -4.96 7.80 -8.81
C PHE A 155 -3.58 8.40 -9.10
N VAL A 156 -2.93 8.88 -8.05
CA VAL A 156 -1.58 9.48 -8.12
C VAL A 156 -0.64 8.81 -7.11
N PHE A 157 0.66 8.92 -7.33
CA PHE A 157 1.69 8.19 -6.58
C PHE A 157 1.49 6.66 -6.61
N VAL A 158 1.08 6.16 -7.75
CA VAL A 158 0.82 4.74 -8.01
C VAL A 158 1.71 4.22 -9.15
N GLY A 159 3.01 4.48 -9.07
CA GLY A 159 3.98 3.98 -10.04
C GLY A 159 4.09 2.44 -10.01
N GLU A 160 4.78 1.89 -10.99
CA GLU A 160 4.92 0.43 -11.18
C GLU A 160 5.55 -0.26 -9.96
N THR A 161 6.59 0.35 -9.38
CA THR A 161 7.27 -0.15 -8.19
C THR A 161 6.39 -0.03 -6.94
N THR A 162 5.67 1.07 -6.79
CA THR A 162 4.69 1.27 -5.72
C THR A 162 3.58 0.22 -5.80
N CYS A 163 3.07 -0.04 -6.99
CA CYS A 163 2.04 -1.07 -7.19
C CYS A 163 2.55 -2.47 -6.87
N TYR A 164 3.81 -2.79 -7.20
CA TYR A 164 4.36 -4.10 -6.85
C TYR A 164 4.54 -4.26 -5.33
N ALA A 165 5.07 -3.25 -4.65
CA ALA A 165 5.15 -3.25 -3.19
C ALA A 165 3.76 -3.41 -2.54
N PHE A 166 2.74 -2.75 -3.10
CA PHE A 166 1.35 -2.92 -2.70
C PHE A 166 0.86 -4.37 -2.91
N MET A 167 1.14 -4.98 -4.06
CA MET A 167 0.78 -6.37 -4.34
C MET A 167 1.42 -7.34 -3.36
N GLN A 168 2.70 -7.15 -3.04
CA GLN A 168 3.41 -7.95 -2.05
C GLN A 168 2.78 -7.82 -0.66
N SER A 169 2.55 -6.59 -0.22
CA SER A 169 2.06 -6.32 1.14
C SER A 169 0.63 -6.79 1.38
N MET A 170 -0.22 -6.72 0.35
CA MET A 170 -1.63 -7.13 0.43
C MET A 170 -1.88 -8.57 0.00
N GLY A 171 -0.82 -9.33 -0.23
CA GLY A 171 -0.89 -10.75 -0.48
C GLY A 171 -1.43 -11.15 -1.86
N LEU A 172 -1.46 -10.23 -2.82
CA LEU A 172 -1.72 -10.58 -4.22
C LEU A 172 -0.61 -11.49 -4.74
N VAL A 173 0.62 -11.22 -4.30
CA VAL A 173 1.78 -12.10 -4.47
C VAL A 173 2.36 -12.43 -3.10
N ASN A 174 2.83 -13.65 -2.93
CA ASN A 174 3.58 -14.07 -1.76
C ASN A 174 5.06 -14.19 -2.15
N ASP A 175 5.84 -13.19 -1.76
CA ASP A 175 7.28 -13.10 -2.01
C ASP A 175 8.12 -13.36 -0.76
N HIS A 176 7.57 -14.01 0.24
CA HIS A 176 8.39 -14.55 1.31
C HIS A 176 9.45 -15.50 0.73
N ILE A 177 10.67 -15.46 1.26
CA ILE A 177 11.71 -16.42 0.84
C ILE A 177 11.30 -17.85 1.18
N ASN A 178 11.80 -18.79 0.41
CA ASN A 178 11.63 -20.21 0.72
C ASN A 178 12.22 -20.51 2.11
N GLY A 179 11.51 -21.21 2.94
CA GLY A 179 11.92 -21.45 4.33
C GLY A 179 11.54 -20.33 5.32
N CYS A 180 10.94 -19.23 4.87
CA CYS A 180 10.36 -18.26 5.78
C CYS A 180 9.18 -18.85 6.55
N CYS A 181 9.09 -18.55 7.83
CA CYS A 181 7.99 -19.03 8.69
C CYS A 181 6.60 -18.52 8.27
N CYS A 182 6.56 -17.54 7.37
CA CYS A 182 5.31 -16.92 6.85
C CYS A 182 5.02 -17.28 5.39
N LYS A 183 5.81 -18.16 4.76
CA LYS A 183 5.65 -18.58 3.36
C LYS A 183 4.34 -19.33 3.14
#